data_bad24479f0c25c5d7f6fa23101c43874
#
_entry.id   bad24479f0c25c5d7f6fa23101c43874
#
_cell.length_a   1.000
_cell.length_b   1.000
_cell.length_c   1.000
_cell.angle_alpha   90.00
_cell.angle_beta   90.00
_cell.angle_gamma   90.00
#
_symmetry.space_group_name_H-M   'P 1'
#
loop_
_entity.id
_entity.type
_entity.pdbx_description
1 polymer ?
#
loop_
_entity_poly.entity_id
_entity_poly.type
_entity_poly.pdbx_seq_one_letter_code
_entity_poly.pdbx_strand_id
1 'polypeptide(L)'
;MVALSVILVVLFGFIGLTVYQFKTKGKLNEEIGKRDIEIEKRDNEIRWRRSVAPIEEANVTLDPDTAHPQLVLSEDQKSVRREDRCQDLPDNPERFDIWGCVLGCEGFTSGRHCWEVEVGDGRYWAMGVARESVSRKGEITRSPEGGIWAVERWGDQFQALSSPVIPLPLSRAPSRIRVCLDCDQGQVTFIDAGDEAPIFTFPPGSVPGERIRPWLWVGPESQLRLCP
;
A
#
# COMPACT_ATOMS: atom_id res chain seq x y z
N MET A 1 60.50 45.43 17.28
CA MET A 1 59.27 46.15 16.90
C MET A 1 58.56 45.53 15.71
N VAL A 2 59.25 45.04 14.69
CA VAL A 2 58.64 44.42 13.47
C VAL A 2 57.82 43.18 13.77
N ALA A 3 58.25 42.25 14.68
CA ALA A 3 57.56 41.01 15.04
C ALA A 3 56.18 41.25 15.69
N LEU A 4 56.04 42.27 16.50
CA LEU A 4 54.81 42.66 17.19
C LEU A 4 53.76 43.15 16.20
N SER A 5 54.17 43.90 15.17
CA SER A 5 53.25 44.39 14.13
C SER A 5 52.70 43.29 13.25
N VAL A 6 53.48 42.24 12.93
CA VAL A 6 53.06 41.13 12.12
C VAL A 6 52.05 40.26 12.91
N ILE A 7 52.27 40.02 14.19
CA ILE A 7 51.35 39.27 15.06
C ILE A 7 49.98 39.99 15.16
N LEU A 8 49.98 41.30 15.30
CA LEU A 8 48.76 42.10 15.36
C LEU A 8 47.93 41.99 14.06
N VAL A 9 48.58 42.08 12.90
CA VAL A 9 47.90 41.95 11.59
C VAL A 9 47.29 40.59 11.41
N VAL A 10 47.99 39.51 11.81
CA VAL A 10 47.47 38.13 11.74
C VAL A 10 46.27 37.94 12.69
N LEU A 11 46.33 38.48 13.91
CA LEU A 11 45.22 38.41 14.87
C LEU A 11 43.98 39.17 14.37
N PHE A 12 44.14 40.38 13.80
CA PHE A 12 43.02 41.12 13.21
C PHE A 12 42.44 40.42 11.99
N GLY A 13 43.25 39.74 11.18
CA GLY A 13 42.80 38.88 10.08
C GLY A 13 41.95 37.69 10.54
N PHE A 14 42.40 36.99 11.61
CA PHE A 14 41.65 35.90 12.21
C PHE A 14 40.33 36.38 12.81
N ILE A 15 40.29 37.47 13.53
CA ILE A 15 39.08 38.06 14.10
C ILE A 15 38.10 38.47 12.98
N GLY A 16 38.58 39.09 11.93
CA GLY A 16 37.76 39.43 10.77
C GLY A 16 37.13 38.21 10.09
N LEU A 17 37.93 37.15 9.91
CA LEU A 17 37.46 35.91 9.30
C LEU A 17 36.40 35.18 10.16
N THR A 18 36.61 35.12 11.48
CA THR A 18 35.65 34.52 12.40
C THR A 18 34.34 35.31 12.47
N VAL A 19 34.38 36.62 12.49
CA VAL A 19 33.18 37.48 12.44
C VAL A 19 32.44 37.32 11.11
N TYR A 20 33.15 37.22 9.99
CA TYR A 20 32.56 36.96 8.69
C TYR A 20 31.87 35.61 8.62
N GLN A 21 32.52 34.53 9.10
CA GLN A 21 31.94 33.20 9.17
C GLN A 21 30.70 33.15 10.06
N PHE A 22 30.71 33.85 11.19
CA PHE A 22 29.58 33.92 12.10
C PHE A 22 28.38 34.64 11.46
N LYS A 23 28.60 35.74 10.75
CA LYS A 23 27.53 36.45 10.01
C LYS A 23 26.95 35.62 8.85
N THR A 24 27.82 34.92 8.11
CA THR A 24 27.37 34.05 7.00
C THR A 24 26.57 32.88 7.52
N LYS A 25 27.00 32.22 8.62
CA LYS A 25 26.28 31.15 9.26
C LYS A 25 24.92 31.61 9.82
N GLY A 26 24.85 32.80 10.39
CA GLY A 26 23.62 33.43 10.86
C GLY A 26 22.60 33.64 9.73
N LYS A 27 23.05 34.21 8.58
CA LYS A 27 22.19 34.39 7.39
C LYS A 27 21.70 33.05 6.81
N LEU A 28 22.58 32.05 6.76
CA LEU A 28 22.23 30.73 6.26
C LEU A 28 21.17 30.03 7.16
N ASN A 29 21.34 30.13 8.49
CA ASN A 29 20.36 29.57 9.44
C ASN A 29 18.99 30.27 9.35
N GLU A 30 18.97 31.58 9.11
CA GLU A 30 17.72 32.32 8.89
C GLU A 30 17.03 31.89 7.59
N GLU A 31 17.80 31.65 6.54
CA GLU A 31 17.27 31.17 5.26
C GLU A 31 16.74 29.73 5.34
N ILE A 32 17.45 28.84 6.07
CA ILE A 32 17.00 27.51 6.38
C ILE A 32 15.69 27.57 7.16
N GLY A 33 15.61 28.36 8.23
CA GLY A 33 14.37 28.50 9.00
C GLY A 33 13.17 28.99 8.20
N LYS A 34 13.39 29.90 7.23
CA LYS A 34 12.32 30.34 6.30
C LYS A 34 11.85 29.22 5.38
N ARG A 35 12.78 28.41 4.88
CA ARG A 35 12.45 27.23 4.04
C ARG A 35 11.71 26.16 4.81
N ASP A 36 12.12 25.88 6.04
CA ASP A 36 11.46 24.89 6.89
C ASP A 36 10.00 25.27 7.17
N ILE A 37 9.73 26.56 7.45
CA ILE A 37 8.36 27.07 7.62
C ILE A 37 7.54 26.94 6.33
N GLU A 38 8.12 27.21 5.18
CA GLU A 38 7.43 27.09 3.89
C GLU A 38 7.13 25.62 3.55
N ILE A 39 8.05 24.70 3.86
CA ILE A 39 7.86 23.26 3.71
C ILE A 39 6.72 22.80 4.61
N GLU A 40 6.73 23.16 5.89
CA GLU A 40 5.67 22.78 6.85
C GLU A 40 4.29 23.31 6.41
N LYS A 41 4.23 24.53 5.88
CA LYS A 41 3.00 25.11 5.35
C LYS A 41 2.49 24.35 4.13
N ARG A 42 3.37 23.97 3.21
CA ARG A 42 3.02 23.13 2.05
C ARG A 42 2.55 21.73 2.47
N ASP A 43 3.23 21.12 3.42
CA ASP A 43 2.87 19.78 3.93
C ASP A 43 1.49 19.82 4.62
N ASN A 44 1.19 20.87 5.37
CA ASN A 44 -0.11 21.08 5.98
C ASN A 44 -1.22 21.29 4.93
N GLU A 45 -0.94 22.06 3.86
CA GLU A 45 -1.89 22.26 2.76
C GLU A 45 -2.14 20.96 1.98
N ILE A 46 -1.10 20.18 1.71
CA ILE A 46 -1.21 18.86 1.06
C ILE A 46 -2.03 17.92 1.96
N ARG A 47 -1.75 17.89 3.26
CA ARG A 47 -2.48 17.07 4.24
C ARG A 47 -3.96 17.46 4.28
N TRP A 48 -4.27 18.76 4.28
CA TRP A 48 -5.65 19.24 4.25
C TRP A 48 -6.36 18.86 2.94
N ARG A 49 -5.72 19.07 1.78
CA ARG A 49 -6.29 18.69 0.47
C ARG A 49 -6.58 17.19 0.41
N ARG A 50 -5.70 16.35 0.94
CA ARG A 50 -5.88 14.89 1.01
C ARG A 50 -7.03 14.52 1.95
N SER A 51 -7.19 15.21 3.07
CA SER A 51 -8.27 14.90 4.03
C SER A 51 -9.67 15.21 3.49
N VAL A 52 -9.78 16.14 2.53
CA VAL A 52 -11.04 16.50 1.87
C VAL A 52 -11.21 15.87 0.49
N ALA A 53 -10.21 15.16 -0.01
CA ALA A 53 -10.34 14.43 -1.28
C ALA A 53 -11.43 13.37 -1.17
N PRO A 54 -12.36 13.29 -2.13
CA PRO A 54 -13.42 12.29 -2.08
C PRO A 54 -12.83 10.89 -2.12
N ILE A 55 -13.49 9.96 -1.42
CA ILE A 55 -13.25 8.54 -1.58
C ILE A 55 -14.02 8.10 -2.81
N GLU A 56 -13.32 7.52 -3.77
CA GLU A 56 -13.93 6.96 -4.97
C GLU A 56 -14.31 5.49 -4.71
N GLU A 57 -15.58 5.17 -4.84
CA GLU A 57 -16.00 3.77 -4.89
C GLU A 57 -15.57 3.19 -6.25
N ALA A 58 -14.61 2.28 -6.21
CA ALA A 58 -14.03 1.70 -7.40
C ALA A 58 -14.87 0.50 -7.86
N ASN A 59 -15.35 0.56 -9.09
CA ASN A 59 -16.03 -0.57 -9.72
C ASN A 59 -15.01 -1.60 -10.23
N VAL A 60 -14.45 -2.39 -9.33
CA VAL A 60 -13.40 -3.38 -9.64
C VAL A 60 -13.96 -4.59 -10.37
N THR A 61 -13.26 -5.05 -11.41
CA THR A 61 -13.48 -6.34 -12.10
C THR A 61 -12.23 -7.20 -12.04
N LEU A 62 -12.38 -8.53 -12.13
CA LEU A 62 -11.27 -9.48 -12.09
C LEU A 62 -10.71 -9.71 -13.49
N ASP A 63 -9.38 -9.75 -13.59
CA ASP A 63 -8.66 -9.93 -14.85
C ASP A 63 -8.46 -11.42 -15.16
N PRO A 64 -9.15 -11.96 -16.18
CA PRO A 64 -9.05 -13.37 -16.55
C PRO A 64 -7.65 -13.79 -16.99
N ASP A 65 -6.84 -12.86 -17.50
CA ASP A 65 -5.50 -13.16 -17.98
C ASP A 65 -4.52 -13.40 -16.83
N THR A 66 -4.81 -12.86 -15.65
CA THR A 66 -4.00 -13.08 -14.43
C THR A 66 -4.45 -14.28 -13.61
N ALA A 67 -5.68 -14.74 -13.78
CA ALA A 67 -6.28 -15.78 -12.93
C ALA A 67 -5.54 -17.12 -13.05
N HIS A 68 -5.26 -17.74 -11.89
CA HIS A 68 -4.75 -19.13 -11.83
C HIS A 68 -5.72 -20.09 -12.54
N PRO A 69 -5.24 -21.14 -13.25
CA PRO A 69 -6.10 -22.04 -14.03
C PRO A 69 -7.19 -22.77 -13.23
N GLN A 70 -7.06 -22.93 -11.92
CA GLN A 70 -8.10 -23.48 -11.05
C GLN A 70 -9.17 -22.47 -10.64
N LEU A 71 -9.03 -21.19 -11.00
CA LEU A 71 -10.01 -20.17 -10.65
C LEU A 71 -11.02 -20.00 -11.79
N VAL A 72 -12.30 -20.12 -11.45
CA VAL A 72 -13.41 -19.84 -12.37
C VAL A 72 -14.01 -18.50 -12.03
N LEU A 73 -13.95 -17.58 -12.99
CA LEU A 73 -14.56 -16.27 -12.89
C LEU A 73 -15.98 -16.30 -13.46
N SER A 74 -16.87 -15.47 -12.90
CA SER A 74 -18.19 -15.23 -13.49
C SER A 74 -18.09 -14.40 -14.77
N GLU A 75 -19.14 -14.42 -15.59
CA GLU A 75 -19.20 -13.65 -16.85
C GLU A 75 -19.07 -12.14 -16.65
N ASP A 76 -19.57 -11.62 -15.52
CA ASP A 76 -19.45 -10.21 -15.13
C ASP A 76 -18.08 -9.87 -14.51
N GLN A 77 -17.18 -10.88 -14.38
CA GLN A 77 -15.85 -10.73 -13.77
C GLN A 77 -15.88 -10.21 -12.33
N LYS A 78 -17.00 -10.39 -11.62
CA LYS A 78 -17.17 -9.95 -10.23
C LYS A 78 -16.96 -11.05 -9.22
N SER A 79 -17.21 -12.30 -9.60
CA SER A 79 -17.10 -13.44 -8.70
C SER A 79 -15.97 -14.38 -9.12
N VAL A 80 -15.32 -14.97 -8.13
CA VAL A 80 -14.28 -15.98 -8.34
C VAL A 80 -14.46 -17.12 -7.34
N ARG A 81 -14.39 -18.36 -7.83
CA ARG A 81 -14.35 -19.57 -7.01
C ARG A 81 -13.21 -20.46 -7.44
N ARG A 82 -12.74 -21.31 -6.55
CA ARG A 82 -11.74 -22.31 -6.88
C ARG A 82 -12.41 -23.64 -7.20
N GLU A 83 -11.93 -24.31 -8.23
CA GLU A 83 -12.27 -25.67 -8.60
C GLU A 83 -11.05 -26.59 -8.52
N ASP A 84 -11.29 -27.90 -8.34
CA ASP A 84 -10.20 -28.90 -8.26
C ASP A 84 -9.51 -29.12 -9.60
N ARG A 85 -10.21 -28.83 -10.70
CA ARG A 85 -9.72 -29.00 -12.06
C ARG A 85 -9.11 -27.70 -12.60
N CYS A 86 -7.93 -27.82 -13.22
CA CYS A 86 -7.40 -26.74 -14.03
C CYS A 86 -8.18 -26.61 -15.33
N GLN A 87 -8.55 -25.39 -15.68
CA GLN A 87 -9.06 -25.06 -17.00
C GLN A 87 -7.92 -25.10 -18.01
N ASP A 88 -8.24 -25.44 -19.25
CA ASP A 88 -7.28 -25.37 -20.38
C ASP A 88 -7.17 -23.90 -20.85
N LEU A 89 -6.30 -23.15 -20.16
CA LEU A 89 -6.05 -21.75 -20.44
C LEU A 89 -4.64 -21.54 -20.99
N PRO A 90 -4.44 -20.55 -21.88
CA PRO A 90 -3.12 -20.20 -22.37
C PRO A 90 -2.17 -19.87 -21.20
N ASP A 91 -0.97 -20.40 -21.24
CA ASP A 91 0.10 -19.95 -20.36
C ASP A 91 0.66 -18.63 -20.89
N ASN A 92 0.38 -17.57 -20.15
CA ASN A 92 0.88 -16.24 -20.42
C ASN A 92 1.72 -15.74 -19.23
N PRO A 93 2.59 -14.75 -19.39
CA PRO A 93 3.45 -14.24 -18.32
C PRO A 93 2.68 -13.61 -17.16
N GLU A 94 1.44 -13.13 -17.41
CA GLU A 94 0.60 -12.45 -16.41
C GLU A 94 -0.13 -13.42 -15.49
N ARG A 95 -0.32 -14.66 -15.90
CA ARG A 95 -1.09 -15.67 -15.18
C ARG A 95 -0.31 -16.24 -13.99
N PHE A 96 -0.96 -16.27 -12.83
CA PHE A 96 -0.44 -17.01 -11.67
C PHE A 96 -0.44 -18.52 -11.97
N ASP A 97 0.64 -19.21 -11.63
CA ASP A 97 0.85 -20.63 -11.97
C ASP A 97 0.81 -21.60 -10.78
N ILE A 98 1.15 -21.15 -9.55
CA ILE A 98 1.13 -22.00 -8.35
C ILE A 98 0.01 -21.59 -7.41
N TRP A 99 -0.11 -20.31 -7.11
CA TRP A 99 -1.07 -19.81 -6.14
C TRP A 99 -2.41 -19.45 -6.81
N GLY A 100 -3.51 -19.88 -6.20
CA GLY A 100 -4.87 -19.54 -6.65
C GLY A 100 -5.17 -18.04 -6.53
N CYS A 101 -4.39 -17.21 -7.22
CA CYS A 101 -4.49 -15.76 -7.20
C CYS A 101 -5.11 -15.21 -8.47
N VAL A 102 -5.69 -14.01 -8.36
CA VAL A 102 -6.17 -13.18 -9.46
C VAL A 102 -6.03 -11.72 -9.09
N LEU A 103 -5.83 -10.85 -10.08
CA LEU A 103 -5.82 -9.39 -9.91
C LEU A 103 -7.10 -8.76 -10.44
N GLY A 104 -7.40 -7.55 -9.94
CA GLY A 104 -8.36 -6.66 -10.59
C GLY A 104 -7.82 -6.12 -11.92
N CYS A 105 -8.69 -5.80 -12.87
CA CYS A 105 -8.32 -5.13 -14.12
C CYS A 105 -7.80 -3.72 -13.86
N GLU A 106 -8.42 -3.04 -12.90
CA GLU A 106 -8.08 -1.68 -12.52
C GLU A 106 -6.77 -1.63 -11.76
N GLY A 107 -6.00 -0.58 -11.96
CA GLY A 107 -4.81 -0.30 -11.20
C GLY A 107 -4.71 1.17 -10.87
N PHE A 108 -4.38 1.47 -9.63
CA PHE A 108 -4.39 2.79 -9.04
C PHE A 108 -2.97 3.30 -8.78
N THR A 109 -2.73 4.57 -9.07
CA THR A 109 -1.43 5.24 -8.85
C THR A 109 -1.54 6.49 -7.98
N SER A 110 -2.77 7.00 -7.78
CA SER A 110 -3.05 8.21 -7.01
C SER A 110 -4.48 8.20 -6.49
N GLY A 111 -4.80 9.03 -5.51
CA GLY A 111 -6.15 9.15 -4.97
C GLY A 111 -6.51 8.07 -3.93
N ARG A 112 -7.79 8.07 -3.57
CA ARG A 112 -8.34 7.18 -2.53
C ARG A 112 -9.46 6.35 -3.13
N HIS A 113 -9.29 5.02 -3.15
CA HIS A 113 -10.21 4.09 -3.79
C HIS A 113 -10.67 3.04 -2.80
N CYS A 114 -11.96 2.77 -2.74
CA CYS A 114 -12.52 1.71 -1.92
C CYS A 114 -13.40 0.79 -2.77
N TRP A 115 -13.41 -0.48 -2.43
CA TRP A 115 -14.32 -1.48 -2.99
C TRP A 115 -14.67 -2.49 -1.90
N GLU A 116 -15.76 -3.23 -2.11
CA GLU A 116 -16.19 -4.25 -1.17
C GLU A 116 -16.08 -5.64 -1.78
N VAL A 117 -15.69 -6.59 -0.93
CA VAL A 117 -15.60 -8.00 -1.27
C VAL A 117 -16.52 -8.79 -0.35
N GLU A 118 -17.52 -9.44 -0.92
CA GLU A 118 -18.38 -10.38 -0.22
C GLU A 118 -17.64 -11.71 -0.08
N VAL A 119 -17.70 -12.25 1.13
CA VAL A 119 -17.05 -13.50 1.51
C VAL A 119 -18.13 -14.56 1.63
N GLY A 120 -18.03 -15.64 0.86
CA GLY A 120 -18.88 -16.81 1.01
C GLY A 120 -18.54 -17.64 2.25
N ASP A 121 -19.09 -18.82 2.33
CA ASP A 121 -18.89 -19.75 3.46
C ASP A 121 -17.47 -20.32 3.55
N GLY A 122 -16.62 -20.07 2.56
CA GLY A 122 -15.25 -20.58 2.47
C GLY A 122 -14.37 -20.15 3.64
N ARG A 123 -13.46 -21.06 4.01
CA ARG A 123 -12.53 -20.86 5.14
C ARG A 123 -11.10 -20.53 4.73
N TYR A 124 -10.83 -20.45 3.42
CA TYR A 124 -9.49 -20.27 2.90
C TYR A 124 -9.50 -19.19 1.80
N TRP A 125 -9.25 -17.97 2.18
CA TRP A 125 -9.22 -16.85 1.26
C TRP A 125 -8.33 -15.72 1.78
N ALA A 126 -7.82 -14.91 0.89
CA ALA A 126 -7.19 -13.64 1.22
C ALA A 126 -7.63 -12.56 0.23
N MET A 127 -7.65 -11.32 0.70
CA MET A 127 -7.99 -10.16 -0.11
C MET A 127 -7.18 -8.94 0.29
N GLY A 128 -6.93 -8.09 -0.68
CA GLY A 128 -6.20 -6.85 -0.48
C GLY A 128 -5.71 -6.26 -1.78
N VAL A 129 -4.48 -5.80 -1.77
CA VAL A 129 -3.84 -5.20 -2.93
C VAL A 129 -2.47 -5.82 -3.18
N ALA A 130 -2.02 -5.75 -4.44
CA ALA A 130 -0.67 -6.11 -4.83
C ALA A 130 -0.09 -5.04 -5.77
N ARG A 131 1.23 -4.90 -5.74
CA ARG A 131 1.92 -4.10 -6.76
C ARG A 131 1.80 -4.74 -8.14
N GLU A 132 1.77 -3.94 -9.20
CA GLU A 132 1.73 -4.44 -10.59
C GLU A 132 2.86 -5.44 -10.85
N SER A 133 4.04 -5.19 -10.30
CA SER A 133 5.25 -6.01 -10.46
C SER A 133 5.30 -7.25 -9.55
N VAL A 134 4.20 -7.62 -8.85
CA VAL A 134 4.17 -8.83 -8.03
C VAL A 134 4.50 -10.06 -8.88
N SER A 135 5.28 -10.99 -8.33
CA SER A 135 5.64 -12.22 -9.05
C SER A 135 4.39 -13.04 -9.39
N ARG A 136 4.32 -13.52 -10.65
CA ARG A 136 3.23 -14.37 -11.14
C ARG A 136 3.62 -15.83 -11.18
N LYS A 137 4.92 -16.11 -11.26
CA LYS A 137 5.47 -17.46 -11.50
C LYS A 137 6.22 -17.95 -10.28
N GLY A 138 6.07 -19.24 -10.01
CA GLY A 138 6.71 -19.89 -8.87
C GLY A 138 6.10 -19.51 -7.50
N GLU A 139 6.87 -19.74 -6.45
CA GLU A 139 6.49 -19.37 -5.10
C GLU A 139 6.48 -17.85 -4.93
N ILE A 140 5.42 -17.32 -4.34
CA ILE A 140 5.29 -15.90 -4.03
C ILE A 140 5.34 -15.66 -2.52
N THR A 141 5.98 -14.57 -2.12
CA THR A 141 5.97 -14.12 -0.74
C THR A 141 4.72 -13.29 -0.49
N ARG A 142 3.76 -13.84 0.25
CA ARG A 142 2.49 -13.18 0.57
C ARG A 142 2.65 -12.23 1.78
N SER A 143 3.40 -11.16 1.56
CA SER A 143 3.67 -10.11 2.54
C SER A 143 4.08 -8.81 1.81
N PRO A 144 4.21 -7.67 2.51
CA PRO A 144 4.67 -6.41 1.91
C PRO A 144 6.00 -6.52 1.17
N GLU A 145 6.94 -7.35 1.63
CA GLU A 145 8.23 -7.60 0.96
C GLU A 145 8.02 -8.24 -0.41
N GLY A 146 7.02 -9.12 -0.54
CA GLY A 146 6.60 -9.69 -1.81
C GLY A 146 5.72 -8.78 -2.65
N GLY A 147 5.34 -7.62 -2.10
CA GLY A 147 4.47 -6.65 -2.78
C GLY A 147 2.98 -6.95 -2.64
N ILE A 148 2.56 -7.57 -1.54
CA ILE A 148 1.17 -7.90 -1.24
C ILE A 148 0.81 -7.35 0.14
N TRP A 149 -0.29 -6.63 0.23
CA TRP A 149 -0.89 -6.07 1.45
C TRP A 149 -2.31 -6.60 1.58
N ALA A 150 -2.52 -7.59 2.44
CA ALA A 150 -3.78 -8.32 2.48
C ALA A 150 -4.13 -8.80 3.88
N VAL A 151 -5.42 -9.11 4.08
CA VAL A 151 -5.93 -9.90 5.19
C VAL A 151 -6.35 -11.27 4.68
N GLU A 152 -6.25 -12.28 5.54
CA GLU A 152 -6.47 -13.67 5.20
C GLU A 152 -7.35 -14.36 6.24
N ARG A 153 -8.20 -15.27 5.78
CA ARG A 153 -8.80 -16.31 6.61
C ARG A 153 -8.16 -17.64 6.26
N TRP A 154 -7.61 -18.30 7.27
CA TRP A 154 -7.07 -19.65 7.16
C TRP A 154 -7.73 -20.56 8.19
N GLY A 155 -8.71 -21.32 7.76
CA GLY A 155 -9.56 -22.11 8.66
C GLY A 155 -10.39 -21.22 9.58
N ASP A 156 -10.12 -21.29 10.87
CA ASP A 156 -10.79 -20.48 11.89
C ASP A 156 -9.97 -19.24 12.31
N GLN A 157 -8.80 -19.04 11.71
CA GLN A 157 -7.91 -17.92 12.04
C GLN A 157 -8.05 -16.81 11.01
N PHE A 158 -8.06 -15.59 11.50
CA PHE A 158 -7.93 -14.37 10.69
C PHE A 158 -6.59 -13.72 10.97
N GLN A 159 -5.93 -13.24 9.93
CA GLN A 159 -4.61 -12.64 10.06
C GLN A 159 -4.35 -11.58 8.99
N ALA A 160 -3.50 -10.62 9.33
CA ALA A 160 -2.93 -9.70 8.35
C ALA A 160 -1.61 -10.29 7.84
N LEU A 161 -1.45 -10.31 6.52
CA LEU A 161 -0.25 -10.79 5.84
C LEU A 161 0.87 -9.74 5.91
N SER A 162 1.31 -9.43 7.12
CA SER A 162 2.44 -8.55 7.41
C SER A 162 3.70 -9.37 7.69
N SER A 163 4.80 -8.70 7.99
CA SER A 163 6.05 -9.36 8.36
C SER A 163 6.53 -8.82 9.72
N PRO A 164 6.36 -9.61 10.79
CA PRO A 164 5.69 -10.92 10.87
C PRO A 164 4.17 -10.84 10.70
N VAL A 165 3.55 -11.99 10.39
CA VAL A 165 2.09 -12.12 10.30
C VAL A 165 1.43 -11.73 11.64
N ILE A 166 0.35 -10.96 11.58
CA ILE A 166 -0.39 -10.47 12.76
C ILE A 166 -1.74 -11.18 12.85
N PRO A 167 -2.00 -11.97 13.91
CA PRO A 167 -3.33 -12.52 14.17
C PRO A 167 -4.35 -11.41 14.43
N LEU A 168 -5.55 -11.57 13.85
CA LEU A 168 -6.66 -10.63 14.02
C LEU A 168 -7.73 -11.25 14.93
N PRO A 169 -8.04 -10.65 16.08
CA PRO A 169 -8.97 -11.24 17.05
C PRO A 169 -10.43 -10.94 16.66
N LEU A 170 -10.88 -11.46 15.51
CA LEU A 170 -12.26 -11.30 15.08
C LEU A 170 -13.16 -12.31 15.80
N SER A 171 -14.18 -11.83 16.48
CA SER A 171 -15.16 -12.68 17.20
C SER A 171 -16.13 -13.38 16.26
N ARG A 172 -16.31 -12.88 15.06
CA ARG A 172 -17.14 -13.44 13.99
C ARG A 172 -16.46 -13.26 12.64
N ALA A 173 -16.79 -14.12 11.69
CA ALA A 173 -16.36 -13.92 10.30
C ALA A 173 -17.17 -12.77 9.68
N PRO A 174 -16.52 -11.74 9.12
CA PRO A 174 -17.22 -10.74 8.34
C PRO A 174 -17.86 -11.37 7.11
N SER A 175 -19.06 -10.97 6.74
CA SER A 175 -19.69 -11.40 5.48
C SER A 175 -19.22 -10.58 4.29
N ARG A 176 -18.76 -9.35 4.56
CA ARG A 176 -18.28 -8.40 3.57
C ARG A 176 -17.18 -7.53 4.16
N ILE A 177 -16.12 -7.36 3.41
CA ILE A 177 -14.96 -6.56 3.80
C ILE A 177 -14.78 -5.44 2.79
N ARG A 178 -14.72 -4.20 3.28
CA ARG A 178 -14.33 -3.04 2.48
C ARG A 178 -12.82 -2.88 2.53
N VAL A 179 -12.21 -2.80 1.35
CA VAL A 179 -10.79 -2.53 1.15
C VAL A 179 -10.65 -1.10 0.69
N CYS A 180 -9.89 -0.29 1.43
CA CYS A 180 -9.64 1.11 1.09
C CYS A 180 -8.15 1.33 0.89
N LEU A 181 -7.77 1.71 -0.32
CA LEU A 181 -6.42 2.07 -0.74
C LEU A 181 -6.29 3.58 -0.82
N ASP A 182 -5.38 4.15 -0.07
CA ASP A 182 -4.92 5.53 -0.21
C ASP A 182 -3.54 5.52 -0.88
N CYS A 183 -3.51 5.72 -2.19
CA CYS A 183 -2.28 5.73 -2.98
C CYS A 183 -1.38 6.90 -2.58
N ASP A 184 -1.97 8.03 -2.19
CA ASP A 184 -1.20 9.25 -1.88
C ASP A 184 -0.48 9.13 -0.54
N GLN A 185 -1.06 8.40 0.41
CA GLN A 185 -0.41 8.10 1.68
C GLN A 185 0.31 6.75 1.68
N GLY A 186 0.09 5.90 0.68
CA GLY A 186 0.62 4.54 0.66
C GLY A 186 0.05 3.69 1.79
N GLN A 187 -1.27 3.73 2.00
CA GLN A 187 -1.98 3.08 3.10
C GLN A 187 -3.07 2.16 2.57
N VAL A 188 -3.27 1.01 3.23
CA VAL A 188 -4.42 0.13 2.97
C VAL A 188 -5.16 -0.16 4.26
N THR A 189 -6.49 0.03 4.26
CA THR A 189 -7.36 -0.22 5.41
C THR A 189 -8.42 -1.27 5.04
N PHE A 190 -8.68 -2.19 5.96
CA PHE A 190 -9.71 -3.21 5.88
C PHE A 190 -10.76 -2.94 6.94
N ILE A 191 -12.03 -2.95 6.55
CA ILE A 191 -13.18 -2.60 7.40
C ILE A 191 -14.25 -3.69 7.22
N ASP A 192 -14.85 -4.16 8.31
CA ASP A 192 -16.06 -4.97 8.23
C ASP A 192 -17.21 -4.08 7.74
N ALA A 193 -17.70 -4.32 6.53
CA ALA A 193 -18.74 -3.49 5.92
C ALA A 193 -20.13 -3.68 6.58
N GLY A 194 -20.28 -4.64 7.49
CA GLY A 194 -21.54 -4.90 8.20
C GLY A 194 -21.75 -3.97 9.40
N ASP A 195 -20.70 -3.62 10.11
CA ASP A 195 -20.75 -2.76 11.31
C ASP A 195 -19.74 -1.60 11.28
N GLU A 196 -19.09 -1.38 10.14
CA GLU A 196 -18.08 -0.34 9.92
C GLU A 196 -16.87 -0.46 10.89
N ALA A 197 -16.64 -1.65 11.47
CA ALA A 197 -15.56 -1.87 12.40
C ALA A 197 -14.22 -2.04 11.66
N PRO A 198 -13.14 -1.37 12.08
CA PRO A 198 -11.84 -1.55 11.48
C PRO A 198 -11.30 -2.96 11.79
N ILE A 199 -10.85 -3.67 10.75
CA ILE A 199 -10.21 -4.99 10.85
C ILE A 199 -8.70 -4.84 10.99
N PHE A 200 -8.09 -4.13 10.05
CA PHE A 200 -6.64 -3.90 10.02
C PHE A 200 -6.28 -2.72 9.13
N THR A 201 -5.16 -2.07 9.43
CA THR A 201 -4.59 -1.02 8.59
C THR A 201 -3.09 -1.24 8.44
N PHE A 202 -2.62 -1.38 7.20
CA PHE A 202 -1.21 -1.15 6.87
C PHE A 202 -0.96 0.35 6.91
N PRO A 203 -0.01 0.83 7.74
CA PRO A 203 0.13 2.26 8.00
C PRO A 203 0.60 3.06 6.78
N PRO A 204 0.51 4.40 6.82
CA PRO A 204 1.03 5.26 5.78
C PRO A 204 2.49 4.94 5.44
N GLY A 205 2.83 4.99 4.15
CA GLY A 205 4.16 4.66 3.64
C GLY A 205 4.43 3.16 3.50
N SER A 206 3.46 2.28 3.81
CA SER A 206 3.61 0.82 3.63
C SER A 206 3.55 0.41 2.17
N VAL A 207 2.73 1.09 1.36
CA VAL A 207 2.52 0.79 -0.06
C VAL A 207 3.36 1.75 -0.90
N PRO A 208 4.21 1.25 -1.79
CA PRO A 208 5.06 2.10 -2.62
C PRO A 208 4.25 2.89 -3.65
N GLY A 209 4.81 3.99 -4.13
CA GLY A 209 4.20 4.85 -5.16
C GLY A 209 4.29 4.27 -6.57
N GLU A 210 3.90 3.00 -6.75
CA GLU A 210 3.75 2.34 -8.05
C GLU A 210 2.29 2.00 -8.33
N ARG A 211 1.99 1.43 -9.50
CA ARG A 211 0.63 0.97 -9.83
C ARG A 211 0.25 -0.20 -8.93
N ILE A 212 -0.85 -0.03 -8.18
CA ILE A 212 -1.38 -1.00 -7.23
C ILE A 212 -2.69 -1.55 -7.76
N ARG A 213 -2.85 -2.87 -7.72
CA ARG A 213 -4.06 -3.56 -8.21
C ARG A 213 -4.77 -4.28 -7.07
N PRO A 214 -6.10 -4.38 -7.08
CA PRO A 214 -6.83 -5.32 -6.24
C PRO A 214 -6.27 -6.73 -6.42
N TRP A 215 -6.15 -7.46 -5.32
CA TRP A 215 -5.60 -8.81 -5.31
C TRP A 215 -6.45 -9.73 -4.45
N LEU A 216 -6.76 -10.92 -5.00
CA LEU A 216 -7.47 -11.97 -4.30
C LEU A 216 -6.68 -13.28 -4.38
N TRP A 217 -6.70 -14.05 -3.30
CA TRP A 217 -6.34 -15.46 -3.27
C TRP A 217 -7.54 -16.28 -2.82
N VAL A 218 -7.85 -17.35 -3.55
CA VAL A 218 -8.99 -18.22 -3.29
C VAL A 218 -8.51 -19.65 -3.08
N GLY A 219 -8.68 -20.13 -1.87
CA GLY A 219 -8.35 -21.49 -1.47
C GLY A 219 -9.49 -22.49 -1.78
N PRO A 220 -9.29 -23.77 -1.39
CA PRO A 220 -10.30 -24.80 -1.59
C PRO A 220 -11.65 -24.42 -1.00
N GLU A 221 -12.73 -24.79 -1.70
CA GLU A 221 -14.13 -24.58 -1.27
C GLU A 221 -14.46 -23.12 -0.92
N SER A 222 -13.72 -22.17 -1.47
CA SER A 222 -13.91 -20.74 -1.21
C SER A 222 -14.38 -20.02 -2.46
N GLN A 223 -15.17 -18.98 -2.21
CA GLN A 223 -15.68 -18.06 -3.23
C GLN A 223 -15.63 -16.64 -2.68
N LEU A 224 -15.25 -15.71 -3.54
CA LEU A 224 -15.26 -14.26 -3.26
C LEU A 224 -16.04 -13.55 -4.35
N ARG A 225 -16.69 -12.43 -3.99
CA ARG A 225 -17.42 -11.59 -4.95
C ARG A 225 -17.13 -10.12 -4.68
N LEU A 226 -16.74 -9.41 -5.72
CA LEU A 226 -16.66 -7.95 -5.74
C LEU A 226 -18.08 -7.37 -5.81
N CYS A 227 -18.42 -6.50 -4.88
CA CYS A 227 -19.70 -5.81 -4.88
C CYS A 227 -19.71 -4.72 -5.97
N PRO A 228 -20.90 -4.41 -6.50
CA PRO A 228 -21.09 -3.31 -7.44
C PRO A 228 -20.73 -1.96 -6.82
#